data_e29eca2af6c3ca6ed26c6e22632862ce
#
_entry.id   e29eca2af6c3ca6ed26c6e22632862ce
#
_cell.length_a   1.000
_cell.length_b   1.000
_cell.length_c   1.000
_cell.angle_alpha   90.00
_cell.angle_beta   90.00
_cell.angle_gamma   90.00
#
_symmetry.space_group_name_H-M   'P 1'
#
loop_
_entity.id
_entity.type
_entity.pdbx_description
1 polymer ?
#
loop_
_entity_poly.entity_id
_entity_poly.type
_entity_poly.pdbx_seq_one_letter_code
_entity_poly.pdbx_strand_id
1 'polypeptide(L)'
;RYVLTFDNRALRDVAAWAPYEFITILANSQTYGGGGIYGTFATVAIDSDWADYLFVHEFGHHFAGLADEYYTSPVAYEPAERIVEPWEANVTALLDGAPLKWRDLVTEGTPVPTPWPKEAFESRQRDFQARRKQIRAENRPESVMSALFREEQVQSTRLFAAAGHAGQVGAFRGANYDARAYYRPQLDCVMFTR
;
A
#
# COMPACT_ATOMS: atom_id res chain seq x y z
N ARG A 1 -0.22 9.34 6.57
CA ARG A 1 -0.63 9.58 7.97
C ARG A 1 -1.73 8.59 8.33
N TYR A 2 -1.57 7.85 9.43
CA TYR A 2 -2.63 7.00 9.94
C TYR A 2 -3.74 7.85 10.55
N VAL A 3 -4.98 7.51 10.22
CA VAL A 3 -6.19 8.04 10.83
C VAL A 3 -6.89 6.86 11.49
N LEU A 4 -6.84 6.76 12.81
CA LEU A 4 -7.36 5.62 13.56
C LEU A 4 -8.13 6.11 14.79
N THR A 5 -9.10 5.32 15.25
CA THR A 5 -9.68 5.44 16.58
C THR A 5 -9.23 4.26 17.44
N PHE A 6 -9.01 4.52 18.73
CA PHE A 6 -8.76 3.49 19.73
C PHE A 6 -9.96 3.30 20.67
N ASP A 7 -11.01 4.11 20.50
CA ASP A 7 -12.27 3.97 21.24
C ASP A 7 -13.19 2.97 20.54
N ASN A 8 -12.84 1.69 20.66
CA ASN A 8 -13.61 0.59 20.07
C ASN A 8 -15.02 0.48 20.68
N ARG A 9 -15.22 0.98 21.89
CA ARG A 9 -16.54 0.96 22.54
C ARG A 9 -17.46 1.96 21.87
N ALA A 10 -17.05 3.23 21.78
CA ALA A 10 -17.83 4.26 21.09
C ALA A 10 -18.12 3.88 19.64
N LEU A 11 -17.15 3.29 18.92
CA LEU A 11 -17.33 2.81 17.56
C LEU A 11 -18.47 1.77 17.47
N ARG A 12 -18.45 0.77 18.36
CA ARG A 12 -19.45 -0.29 18.38
C ARG A 12 -20.81 0.21 18.85
N ASP A 13 -20.85 1.10 19.83
CA ASP A 13 -22.09 1.70 20.33
C ASP A 13 -22.82 2.49 19.23
N VAL A 14 -22.06 3.23 18.41
CA VAL A 14 -22.64 3.94 17.25
C VAL A 14 -23.05 2.97 16.14
N ALA A 15 -22.22 2.00 15.80
CA ALA A 15 -22.51 1.04 14.73
C ALA A 15 -23.68 0.11 15.06
N ALA A 16 -23.95 -0.18 16.33
CA ALA A 16 -25.03 -1.05 16.79
C ALA A 16 -26.45 -0.58 16.42
N TRP A 17 -26.63 0.68 16.01
CA TRP A 17 -27.93 1.22 15.56
C TRP A 17 -28.36 0.73 14.16
N ALA A 18 -27.47 0.08 13.42
CA ALA A 18 -27.79 -0.49 12.12
C ALA A 18 -27.11 -1.86 11.95
N PRO A 19 -27.72 -2.81 11.21
CA PRO A 19 -27.01 -4.00 10.80
C PRO A 19 -25.79 -3.63 9.93
N TYR A 20 -24.62 -4.17 10.23
CA TYR A 20 -23.41 -3.92 9.44
C TYR A 20 -22.51 -5.16 9.38
N GLU A 21 -21.77 -5.28 8.28
CA GLU A 21 -20.68 -6.25 8.11
C GLU A 21 -19.33 -5.53 8.09
N PHE A 22 -19.31 -4.32 7.53
CA PHE A 22 -18.11 -3.49 7.41
C PHE A 22 -18.37 -2.08 7.91
N ILE A 23 -17.34 -1.48 8.51
CA ILE A 23 -17.39 -0.10 9.01
C ILE A 23 -16.32 0.71 8.30
N THR A 24 -16.71 1.82 7.69
CA THR A 24 -15.79 2.83 7.18
C THR A 24 -16.06 4.18 7.85
N ILE A 25 -15.05 4.73 8.49
CA ILE A 25 -15.11 6.04 9.14
C ILE A 25 -14.63 7.09 8.13
N LEU A 26 -15.50 8.01 7.77
CA LEU A 26 -15.22 9.10 6.86
C LEU A 26 -14.73 10.31 7.67
N ALA A 27 -13.42 10.58 7.66
CA ALA A 27 -12.83 11.71 8.35
C ALA A 27 -12.91 12.96 7.47
N ASN A 28 -13.56 14.02 7.95
CA ASN A 28 -13.60 15.33 7.28
C ASN A 28 -12.23 16.00 7.37
N SER A 29 -11.31 15.63 6.49
CA SER A 29 -9.92 16.11 6.45
C SER A 29 -9.43 16.17 5.02
N GLN A 30 -8.74 17.25 4.66
CA GLN A 30 -8.03 17.40 3.39
C GLN A 30 -6.67 16.71 3.41
N THR A 31 -6.12 16.47 4.60
CA THR A 31 -4.81 15.84 4.74
C THR A 31 -4.87 14.37 4.33
N TYR A 32 -4.09 14.03 3.31
CA TYR A 32 -3.94 12.65 2.85
C TYR A 32 -3.66 11.69 4.01
N GLY A 33 -4.52 10.69 4.19
CA GLY A 33 -4.38 9.68 5.24
C GLY A 33 -5.61 8.80 5.36
N GLY A 34 -5.38 7.63 5.88
CA GLY A 34 -6.37 6.61 6.15
C GLY A 34 -5.82 5.56 7.10
N GLY A 35 -6.50 4.45 7.23
CA GLY A 35 -6.08 3.28 8.00
C GLY A 35 -7.12 2.17 7.89
N GLY A 36 -6.69 0.96 7.57
CA GLY A 36 -7.54 -0.23 7.51
C GLY A 36 -7.12 -1.25 8.54
N ILE A 37 -8.06 -1.73 9.36
CA ILE A 37 -7.83 -2.77 10.36
C ILE A 37 -8.70 -3.97 10.03
N TYR A 38 -8.05 -5.07 9.68
CA TYR A 38 -8.72 -6.30 9.27
C TYR A 38 -9.84 -6.69 10.23
N GLY A 39 -11.04 -6.91 9.68
CA GLY A 39 -12.21 -7.33 10.42
C GLY A 39 -12.74 -6.32 11.45
N THR A 40 -12.24 -5.07 11.47
CA THR A 40 -12.66 -4.08 12.48
C THR A 40 -13.25 -2.82 11.84
N PHE A 41 -12.46 -2.03 11.13
CA PHE A 41 -12.92 -0.83 10.43
C PHE A 41 -11.85 -0.33 9.43
N ALA A 42 -12.29 0.52 8.50
CA ALA A 42 -11.41 1.39 7.71
C ALA A 42 -11.67 2.86 8.06
N THR A 43 -10.68 3.73 7.84
CA THR A 43 -10.82 5.18 7.93
C THR A 43 -10.28 5.85 6.67
N VAL A 44 -10.95 6.90 6.22
CA VAL A 44 -10.58 7.61 4.99
C VAL A 44 -10.70 9.11 5.20
N ALA A 45 -9.67 9.87 4.83
CA ALA A 45 -9.73 11.33 4.73
C ALA A 45 -10.51 11.71 3.47
N ILE A 46 -11.82 11.97 3.62
CA ILE A 46 -12.75 12.06 2.48
C ILE A 46 -12.66 13.38 1.71
N ASP A 47 -12.15 14.45 2.31
CA ASP A 47 -11.96 15.75 1.65
C ASP A 47 -10.57 15.88 0.98
N SER A 48 -9.85 14.76 0.89
CA SER A 48 -8.59 14.65 0.16
C SER A 48 -8.85 14.42 -1.34
N ASP A 49 -8.02 15.03 -2.21
CA ASP A 49 -8.01 14.74 -3.67
C ASP A 49 -7.80 13.25 -4.00
N TRP A 50 -7.38 12.45 -3.03
CA TRP A 50 -7.07 11.03 -3.15
C TRP A 50 -8.04 10.12 -2.39
N ALA A 51 -9.22 10.63 -2.05
CA ALA A 51 -10.21 9.91 -1.25
C ALA A 51 -10.61 8.57 -1.88
N ASP A 52 -10.82 8.52 -3.19
CA ASP A 52 -11.20 7.31 -3.92
C ASP A 52 -10.11 6.23 -3.81
N TYR A 53 -8.85 6.60 -4.03
CA TYR A 53 -7.72 5.71 -3.85
C TYR A 53 -7.63 5.21 -2.40
N LEU A 54 -7.68 6.14 -1.44
CA LEU A 54 -7.60 5.83 -0.02
C LEU A 54 -8.73 4.86 0.39
N PHE A 55 -9.95 5.09 -0.09
CA PHE A 55 -11.08 4.22 0.23
C PHE A 55 -10.82 2.78 -0.20
N VAL A 56 -10.42 2.56 -1.46
CA VAL A 56 -10.17 1.21 -1.98
C VAL A 56 -8.98 0.55 -1.30
N HIS A 57 -7.90 1.30 -1.05
CA HIS A 57 -6.70 0.81 -0.37
C HIS A 57 -7.00 0.36 1.07
N GLU A 58 -7.60 1.25 1.87
CA GLU A 58 -7.90 0.95 3.28
C GLU A 58 -8.99 -0.11 3.44
N PHE A 59 -9.94 -0.17 2.51
CA PHE A 59 -10.91 -1.24 2.46
C PHE A 59 -10.27 -2.59 2.10
N GLY A 60 -9.23 -2.61 1.27
CA GLY A 60 -8.43 -3.80 1.00
C GLY A 60 -7.83 -4.41 2.27
N HIS A 61 -7.28 -3.58 3.16
CA HIS A 61 -6.82 -4.04 4.48
C HIS A 61 -7.99 -4.54 5.33
N HIS A 62 -9.05 -3.75 5.44
CA HIS A 62 -10.18 -4.04 6.33
C HIS A 62 -10.96 -5.28 5.92
N PHE A 63 -11.31 -5.39 4.64
CA PHE A 63 -12.12 -6.47 4.09
C PHE A 63 -11.34 -7.75 3.83
N ALA A 64 -10.23 -7.64 3.11
CA ALA A 64 -9.50 -8.79 2.58
C ALA A 64 -8.22 -9.12 3.38
N GLY A 65 -7.86 -8.33 4.38
CA GLY A 65 -6.63 -8.54 5.15
C GLY A 65 -5.37 -8.43 4.30
N LEU A 66 -5.37 -7.56 3.29
CA LEU A 66 -4.20 -7.36 2.44
C LEU A 66 -3.13 -6.57 3.19
N ALA A 67 -1.87 -6.93 2.98
CA ALA A 67 -0.73 -6.14 3.44
C ALA A 67 -0.47 -4.96 2.51
N ASP A 68 0.20 -3.93 3.02
CA ASP A 68 0.84 -2.91 2.19
C ASP A 68 1.93 -3.54 1.33
N GLU A 69 1.88 -3.31 0.03
CA GLU A 69 2.92 -3.78 -0.88
C GLU A 69 4.05 -2.76 -1.07
N TYR A 70 3.86 -1.51 -0.63
CA TYR A 70 4.90 -0.50 -0.68
C TYR A 70 5.95 -0.69 0.42
N TYR A 71 7.18 -0.23 0.15
CA TYR A 71 8.31 -0.37 1.07
C TYR A 71 9.17 0.88 1.15
N THR A 72 8.80 1.94 0.44
CA THR A 72 9.55 3.21 0.39
C THR A 72 8.86 4.33 1.16
N SER A 73 7.88 4.00 1.99
CA SER A 73 7.16 4.96 2.83
C SER A 73 8.07 5.62 3.88
N PRO A 74 7.85 6.90 4.22
CA PRO A 74 8.53 7.54 5.34
C PRO A 74 8.17 6.90 6.70
N VAL A 75 7.12 6.10 6.75
CA VAL A 75 6.75 5.28 7.93
C VAL A 75 7.36 3.89 7.77
N ALA A 76 8.67 3.82 7.50
CA ALA A 76 9.37 2.55 7.49
C ALA A 76 9.57 2.05 8.93
N TYR A 77 9.22 0.80 9.16
CA TYR A 77 9.61 0.10 10.37
C TYR A 77 11.05 -0.40 10.22
N GLU A 78 11.76 -0.53 11.32
CA GLU A 78 13.06 -1.21 11.30
C GLU A 78 12.86 -2.63 10.76
N PRO A 79 13.74 -3.11 9.86
CA PRO A 79 13.64 -4.46 9.35
C PRO A 79 13.57 -5.47 10.50
N ALA A 80 12.66 -6.41 10.41
CA ALA A 80 12.59 -7.48 11.40
C ALA A 80 13.92 -8.24 11.45
N GLU A 81 14.45 -8.52 12.63
CA GLU A 81 15.67 -9.33 12.83
C GLU A 81 15.54 -10.72 12.19
N ARG A 82 14.30 -11.19 12.01
CA ARG A 82 13.95 -12.46 11.40
C ARG A 82 12.89 -12.28 10.34
N ILE A 83 13.16 -12.78 9.14
CA ILE A 83 12.16 -12.89 8.06
C ILE A 83 11.19 -14.00 8.42
N VAL A 84 9.89 -13.67 8.47
CA VAL A 84 8.80 -14.60 8.76
C VAL A 84 7.82 -14.52 7.60
N GLU A 85 7.24 -15.66 7.23
CA GLU A 85 6.18 -15.68 6.21
C GLU A 85 4.96 -14.91 6.71
N PRO A 86 4.52 -13.83 6.02
CA PRO A 86 3.33 -13.07 6.38
C PRO A 86 2.07 -13.93 6.28
N TRP A 87 1.04 -13.64 7.07
CA TRP A 87 -0.24 -14.32 6.94
C TRP A 87 -1.09 -13.78 5.78
N GLU A 88 -0.85 -12.55 5.37
CA GLU A 88 -1.56 -11.88 4.30
C GLU A 88 -1.37 -12.57 2.95
N ALA A 89 -2.45 -12.64 2.18
CA ALA A 89 -2.48 -13.41 0.94
C ALA A 89 -1.63 -12.81 -0.19
N ASN A 90 -1.45 -11.48 -0.18
CA ASN A 90 -0.79 -10.72 -1.24
C ASN A 90 0.71 -10.47 -1.03
N VAL A 91 1.29 -10.99 0.05
CA VAL A 91 2.72 -10.84 0.35
C VAL A 91 3.31 -12.18 0.77
N THR A 92 4.53 -12.49 0.33
CA THR A 92 5.27 -13.69 0.73
C THR A 92 6.75 -13.37 0.94
N ALA A 93 7.38 -14.08 1.87
CA ALA A 93 8.84 -14.08 2.02
C ALA A 93 9.53 -15.02 1.01
N LEU A 94 8.77 -15.85 0.31
CA LEU A 94 9.27 -16.85 -0.64
C LEU A 94 10.37 -17.73 0.00
N LEU A 95 10.10 -18.21 1.22
CA LEU A 95 11.04 -19.04 1.99
C LEU A 95 11.27 -20.38 1.27
N ASP A 96 12.49 -20.90 1.39
CA ASP A 96 12.84 -22.19 0.82
C ASP A 96 11.90 -23.30 1.29
N GLY A 97 11.35 -24.08 0.33
CA GLY A 97 10.39 -25.17 0.60
C GLY A 97 8.95 -24.72 0.87
N ALA A 98 8.66 -23.41 0.96
CA ALA A 98 7.30 -22.92 1.06
C ALA A 98 6.72 -22.67 -0.35
N PRO A 99 5.47 -23.09 -0.63
CA PRO A 99 4.84 -22.80 -1.90
C PRO A 99 4.52 -21.31 -2.00
N LEU A 100 4.69 -20.73 -3.18
CA LEU A 100 4.20 -19.37 -3.48
C LEU A 100 2.67 -19.35 -3.28
N LYS A 101 2.16 -18.44 -2.45
CA LYS A 101 0.74 -18.37 -2.05
C LYS A 101 -0.23 -18.27 -3.24
N TRP A 102 0.19 -17.58 -4.30
CA TRP A 102 -0.59 -17.38 -5.54
C TRP A 102 -0.01 -18.13 -6.74
N ARG A 103 0.64 -19.28 -6.48
CA ARG A 103 1.30 -20.08 -7.53
C ARG A 103 0.39 -20.37 -8.73
N ASP A 104 -0.87 -20.70 -8.45
CA ASP A 104 -1.85 -21.08 -9.47
C ASP A 104 -2.36 -19.90 -10.31
N LEU A 105 -2.02 -18.67 -9.92
CA LEU A 105 -2.34 -17.43 -10.63
C LEU A 105 -1.14 -16.86 -11.40
N VAL A 106 0.05 -17.43 -11.25
CA VAL A 106 1.24 -16.95 -11.95
C VAL A 106 1.03 -17.04 -13.46
N THR A 107 1.27 -15.94 -14.16
CA THR A 107 1.16 -15.90 -15.63
C THR A 107 2.17 -16.86 -16.24
N GLU A 108 1.73 -17.70 -17.16
CA GLU A 108 2.57 -18.69 -17.83
C GLU A 108 3.83 -18.04 -18.44
N GLY A 109 4.98 -18.65 -18.20
CA GLY A 109 6.28 -18.15 -18.67
C GLY A 109 6.87 -17.02 -17.84
N THR A 110 6.21 -16.57 -16.77
CA THR A 110 6.75 -15.54 -15.87
C THR A 110 7.72 -16.17 -14.87
N PRO A 111 8.99 -15.72 -14.81
CA PRO A 111 9.95 -16.25 -13.85
C PRO A 111 9.62 -15.85 -12.40
N VAL A 112 9.94 -16.72 -11.45
CA VAL A 112 9.81 -16.47 -10.01
C VAL A 112 11.19 -16.64 -9.36
N PRO A 113 11.78 -15.59 -8.75
CA PRO A 113 11.34 -14.19 -8.68
C PRO A 113 11.27 -13.49 -10.03
N THR A 114 10.34 -12.52 -10.15
CA THR A 114 10.09 -11.79 -11.39
C THR A 114 10.94 -10.52 -11.46
N PRO A 115 11.77 -10.33 -12.51
CA PRO A 115 12.57 -9.13 -12.65
C PRO A 115 11.73 -7.90 -12.99
N TRP A 116 12.11 -6.75 -12.44
CA TRP A 116 11.46 -5.46 -12.70
C TRP A 116 12.44 -4.30 -12.49
N PRO A 117 12.16 -3.10 -12.99
CA PRO A 117 13.08 -1.96 -12.92
C PRO A 117 13.15 -1.34 -11.50
N LYS A 118 13.44 -2.17 -10.48
CA LYS A 118 13.43 -1.83 -9.06
C LYS A 118 14.32 -0.65 -8.71
N GLU A 119 15.56 -0.65 -9.19
CA GLU A 119 16.54 0.41 -8.89
C GLU A 119 16.10 1.78 -9.45
N ALA A 120 15.51 1.79 -10.65
CA ALA A 120 14.96 3.00 -11.25
C ALA A 120 13.76 3.52 -10.47
N PHE A 121 12.89 2.65 -9.99
CA PHE A 121 11.77 2.99 -9.11
C PHE A 121 12.29 3.57 -7.78
N GLU A 122 13.19 2.89 -7.10
CA GLU A 122 13.74 3.33 -5.81
C GLU A 122 14.47 4.67 -5.90
N SER A 123 15.19 4.90 -7.00
CA SER A 123 15.86 6.19 -7.22
C SER A 123 14.86 7.34 -7.28
N ARG A 124 13.75 7.16 -8.01
CA ARG A 124 12.68 8.16 -8.09
C ARG A 124 11.96 8.32 -6.75
N GLN A 125 11.70 7.20 -6.04
CA GLN A 125 11.05 7.24 -4.74
C GLN A 125 11.86 8.02 -3.70
N ARG A 126 13.18 7.95 -3.71
CA ARG A 126 14.03 8.77 -2.83
C ARG A 126 13.83 10.26 -3.05
N ASP A 127 13.74 10.71 -4.30
CA ASP A 127 13.44 12.11 -4.63
C ASP A 127 12.05 12.52 -4.14
N PHE A 128 11.02 11.72 -4.45
CA PHE A 128 9.65 11.99 -4.00
C PHE A 128 9.54 12.05 -2.47
N GLN A 129 10.19 11.13 -1.75
CA GLN A 129 10.17 11.15 -0.29
C GLN A 129 10.87 12.38 0.28
N ALA A 130 11.99 12.83 -0.30
CA ALA A 130 12.66 14.06 0.10
C ALA A 130 11.75 15.28 -0.09
N ARG A 131 11.11 15.40 -1.26
CA ARG A 131 10.17 16.48 -1.57
C ARG A 131 8.93 16.44 -0.66
N ARG A 132 8.36 15.28 -0.37
CA ARG A 132 7.26 15.10 0.61
C ARG A 132 7.66 15.61 1.98
N LYS A 133 8.85 15.21 2.45
CA LYS A 133 9.37 15.66 3.75
C LYS A 133 9.51 17.19 3.80
N GLN A 134 10.02 17.79 2.74
CA GLN A 134 10.17 19.24 2.63
C GLN A 134 8.80 19.95 2.66
N ILE A 135 7.83 19.51 1.84
CA ILE A 135 6.47 20.06 1.80
C ILE A 135 5.83 20.03 3.20
N ARG A 136 5.99 18.93 3.93
CA ARG A 136 5.49 18.81 5.31
C ARG A 136 6.22 19.72 6.30
N ALA A 137 7.54 19.82 6.21
CA ALA A 137 8.35 20.67 7.06
C ALA A 137 8.04 22.17 6.86
N GLU A 138 7.76 22.57 5.62
CA GLU A 138 7.37 23.93 5.26
C GLU A 138 5.88 24.22 5.50
N ASN A 139 5.12 23.22 5.98
CA ASN A 139 3.67 23.33 6.20
C ASN A 139 2.92 23.88 4.96
N ARG A 140 3.28 23.40 3.77
CA ARG A 140 2.65 23.83 2.51
C ARG A 140 1.22 23.30 2.42
N PRO A 141 0.35 23.97 1.63
CA PRO A 141 -1.02 23.53 1.39
C PRO A 141 -1.08 22.09 0.83
N GLU A 142 -2.15 21.35 1.16
CA GLU A 142 -2.35 19.97 0.66
C GLU A 142 -2.40 19.88 -0.87
N SER A 143 -2.84 20.93 -1.57
CA SER A 143 -2.79 20.98 -3.03
C SER A 143 -1.39 20.80 -3.61
N VAL A 144 -0.34 21.27 -2.91
CA VAL A 144 1.07 21.05 -3.31
C VAL A 144 1.45 19.59 -3.15
N MET A 145 1.00 18.95 -2.07
CA MET A 145 1.20 17.52 -1.87
C MET A 145 0.46 16.68 -2.91
N SER A 146 -0.79 17.05 -3.22
CA SER A 146 -1.59 16.40 -4.27
C SER A 146 -0.94 16.49 -5.64
N ALA A 147 -0.36 17.64 -5.97
CA ALA A 147 0.38 17.82 -7.22
C ALA A 147 1.61 16.89 -7.30
N LEU A 148 2.37 16.79 -6.19
CA LEU A 148 3.50 15.87 -6.11
C LEU A 148 3.06 14.41 -6.29
N PHE A 149 1.96 13.99 -5.70
CA PHE A 149 1.42 12.63 -5.84
C PHE A 149 0.95 12.33 -7.27
N ARG A 150 0.36 13.31 -7.97
CA ARG A 150 0.02 13.15 -9.40
C ARG A 150 1.26 12.98 -10.27
N GLU A 151 2.32 13.75 -9.98
CA GLU A 151 3.61 13.60 -10.68
C GLU A 151 4.20 12.20 -10.43
N GLU A 152 4.22 11.74 -9.18
CA GLU A 152 4.68 10.39 -8.79
C GLU A 152 3.89 9.30 -9.54
N GLN A 153 2.56 9.39 -9.57
CA GLN A 153 1.67 8.47 -10.28
C GLN A 153 2.03 8.39 -11.77
N VAL A 154 2.12 9.54 -12.45
CA VAL A 154 2.45 9.59 -13.88
C VAL A 154 3.82 8.95 -14.16
N GLN A 155 4.83 9.23 -13.32
CA GLN A 155 6.18 8.69 -13.51
C GLN A 155 6.24 7.19 -13.22
N SER A 156 5.55 6.71 -12.18
CA SER A 156 5.47 5.28 -11.85
C SER A 156 4.73 4.50 -12.92
N THR A 157 3.58 4.99 -13.37
CA THR A 157 2.80 4.36 -14.46
C THR A 157 3.64 4.21 -15.74
N ARG A 158 4.38 5.25 -16.13
CA ARG A 158 5.27 5.17 -17.31
C ARG A 158 6.39 4.15 -17.15
N LEU A 159 6.99 4.10 -15.94
CA LEU A 159 8.05 3.14 -15.65
C LEU A 159 7.53 1.71 -15.72
N PHE A 160 6.38 1.45 -15.12
CA PHE A 160 5.80 0.11 -15.06
C PHE A 160 5.24 -0.35 -16.40
N ALA A 161 4.60 0.53 -17.17
CA ALA A 161 4.12 0.20 -18.51
C ALA A 161 5.24 -0.20 -19.47
N ALA A 162 6.45 0.31 -19.26
CA ALA A 162 7.62 -0.05 -20.07
C ALA A 162 8.35 -1.31 -19.59
N ALA A 163 7.94 -1.91 -18.46
CA ALA A 163 8.60 -3.08 -17.90
C ALA A 163 8.17 -4.37 -18.62
N GLY A 164 9.10 -5.33 -18.76
CA GLY A 164 8.88 -6.57 -19.52
C GLY A 164 7.79 -7.48 -18.97
N HIS A 165 7.40 -7.32 -17.70
CA HIS A 165 6.36 -8.12 -17.03
C HIS A 165 5.18 -7.27 -16.55
N ALA A 166 4.91 -6.15 -17.24
CA ALA A 166 3.74 -5.33 -16.96
C ALA A 166 2.44 -6.12 -17.14
N GLY A 167 1.51 -6.03 -16.19
CA GLY A 167 0.23 -6.73 -16.23
C GLY A 167 0.28 -8.23 -15.98
N GLN A 168 1.45 -8.81 -15.70
CA GLN A 168 1.61 -10.22 -15.36
C GLN A 168 1.56 -10.46 -13.85
N VAL A 169 1.05 -11.62 -13.46
CA VAL A 169 1.19 -12.12 -12.08
C VAL A 169 2.50 -12.89 -11.97
N GLY A 170 3.30 -12.52 -10.98
CA GLY A 170 4.62 -13.12 -10.74
C GLY A 170 4.99 -13.04 -9.25
N ALA A 171 6.27 -12.79 -8.95
CA ALA A 171 6.76 -12.50 -7.59
C ALA A 171 7.79 -11.36 -7.65
N PHE A 172 7.31 -10.13 -7.49
CA PHE A 172 8.09 -8.90 -7.60
C PHE A 172 8.67 -8.52 -6.25
N ARG A 173 10.01 -8.44 -6.16
CA ARG A 173 10.69 -8.14 -4.90
C ARG A 173 10.43 -6.72 -4.41
N GLY A 174 10.17 -6.58 -3.12
CA GLY A 174 9.86 -5.36 -2.39
C GLY A 174 8.38 -5.30 -2.06
N ALA A 175 8.04 -5.49 -0.78
CA ALA A 175 6.69 -5.43 -0.22
C ALA A 175 6.79 -5.32 1.30
N ASN A 176 5.67 -5.10 1.98
CA ASN A 176 5.56 -5.13 3.45
C ASN A 176 6.63 -4.30 4.16
N TYR A 177 6.86 -3.07 3.65
CA TYR A 177 7.86 -2.12 4.18
C TYR A 177 9.32 -2.58 4.09
N ASP A 178 9.61 -3.69 3.41
CA ASP A 178 10.98 -4.19 3.21
C ASP A 178 11.31 -4.33 1.72
N ALA A 179 12.42 -3.72 1.32
CA ALA A 179 12.87 -3.72 -0.06
C ALA A 179 13.47 -5.06 -0.52
N ARG A 180 13.78 -5.99 0.38
CA ARG A 180 14.60 -7.17 0.10
C ARG A 180 13.96 -8.49 0.50
N ALA A 181 13.20 -8.50 1.60
CA ALA A 181 12.72 -9.72 2.23
C ALA A 181 11.44 -10.28 1.62
N TYR A 182 10.58 -9.41 1.09
CA TYR A 182 9.22 -9.80 0.68
C TYR A 182 8.96 -9.53 -0.79
N TYR A 183 7.95 -10.25 -1.31
CA TYR A 183 7.51 -10.21 -2.70
C TYR A 183 6.01 -9.97 -2.75
N ARG A 184 5.55 -9.32 -3.83
CA ARG A 184 4.16 -9.05 -4.16
C ARG A 184 3.77 -9.68 -5.50
N PRO A 185 2.46 -9.92 -5.78
CA PRO A 185 2.03 -10.68 -6.95
C PRO A 185 2.11 -9.90 -8.25
N GLN A 186 1.97 -8.58 -8.20
CA GLN A 186 1.94 -7.72 -9.38
C GLN A 186 2.96 -6.60 -9.30
N LEU A 187 3.37 -6.12 -10.47
CA LEU A 187 4.31 -5.01 -10.56
C LEU A 187 3.73 -3.74 -9.97
N ASP A 188 2.44 -3.50 -10.22
CA ASP A 188 1.67 -2.36 -9.75
C ASP A 188 0.24 -2.75 -9.39
N CYS A 189 -0.24 -2.29 -8.26
CA CYS A 189 -1.62 -2.44 -7.80
C CYS A 189 -1.97 -1.37 -6.76
N VAL A 190 -3.25 -1.29 -6.35
CA VAL A 190 -3.74 -0.33 -5.35
C VAL A 190 -3.05 -0.45 -3.99
N MET A 191 -2.48 -1.62 -3.64
CA MET A 191 -1.73 -1.82 -2.38
C MET A 191 -0.26 -1.38 -2.50
N PHE A 192 0.24 -1.07 -3.70
CA PHE A 192 1.63 -0.70 -3.94
C PHE A 192 1.78 0.79 -4.29
N THR A 193 1.09 1.29 -5.32
CA THR A 193 1.12 2.72 -5.72
C THR A 193 -0.28 3.31 -5.87
N ARG A 194 -0.34 4.65 -6.01
CA ARG A 194 -1.60 5.41 -6.18
C ARG A 194 -2.07 5.35 -7.61
#